data_18d21e1fd3a3f84c4f7ffb3e6fac307d
#
_entry.id   18d21e1fd3a3f84c4f7ffb3e6fac307d
#
_cell.length_a   1.000
_cell.length_b   1.000
_cell.length_c   1.000
_cell.angle_alpha   90.00
_cell.angle_beta   90.00
_cell.angle_gamma   90.00
#
_symmetry.space_group_name_H-M   'P 1'
#
loop_
_entity.id
_entity.type
_entity.pdbx_description
1 polymer ?
#
loop_
_entity_poly.entity_id
_entity_poly.type
_entity_poly.pdbx_seq_one_letter_code
_entity_poly.pdbx_strand_id
1 'polypeptide(L)'
;MNGDAASVEQALNSGDIHAVLKVWEDFNRGETWREVSASGSDQVRASAAHFLAEVSEIAALEALRANAKAVELLTARRWYVIKSAREAGATWAQIGDALGITKQAAHDFYSRKIEELEKPNPHDVAAARAVLEDAKEN
;
A
#
# COMPACT_ATOMS: atom_id res chain seq x y z
N MET A 1 10.47 -7.47 25.68
CA MET A 1 9.70 -6.29 25.26
C MET A 1 10.39 -5.38 24.27
N ASN A 2 11.70 -5.39 24.18
CA ASN A 2 12.40 -4.73 23.05
C ASN A 2 12.33 -5.51 21.72
N GLY A 3 11.81 -6.71 21.72
CA GLY A 3 11.71 -7.57 20.55
C GLY A 3 10.70 -7.07 19.51
N ASP A 4 9.58 -6.52 19.96
CA ASP A 4 8.50 -6.11 19.05
C ASP A 4 8.87 -4.83 18.31
N ALA A 5 9.46 -3.84 18.98
CA ALA A 5 9.92 -2.60 18.34
C ALA A 5 11.02 -2.85 17.30
N ALA A 6 11.99 -3.72 17.60
CA ALA A 6 13.03 -4.10 16.65
C ALA A 6 12.46 -4.84 15.43
N SER A 7 11.43 -5.68 15.65
CA SER A 7 10.70 -6.39 14.59
C SER A 7 9.92 -5.44 13.68
N VAL A 8 9.28 -4.41 14.25
CA VAL A 8 8.59 -3.35 13.48
C VAL A 8 9.57 -2.57 12.62
N GLU A 9 10.69 -2.11 13.17
CA GLU A 9 11.71 -1.38 12.40
C GLU A 9 12.28 -2.26 11.27
N GLN A 10 12.52 -3.53 11.52
CA GLN A 10 12.96 -4.46 10.49
C GLN A 10 11.93 -4.59 9.37
N ALA A 11 10.63 -4.72 9.69
CA ALA A 11 9.56 -4.79 8.70
C ALA A 11 9.49 -3.50 7.86
N LEU A 12 9.53 -2.33 8.49
CA LEU A 12 9.46 -1.03 7.81
C LEU A 12 10.64 -0.79 6.86
N ASN A 13 11.81 -1.34 7.17
CA ASN A 13 13.03 -1.18 6.36
C ASN A 13 13.23 -2.31 5.33
N SER A 14 12.42 -3.36 5.37
CA SER A 14 12.58 -4.54 4.52
C SER A 14 12.27 -4.31 3.04
N GLY A 15 11.42 -3.33 2.72
CA GLY A 15 10.83 -3.18 1.38
C GLY A 15 9.79 -4.27 1.02
N ASP A 16 9.50 -5.19 1.95
CA ASP A 16 8.51 -6.24 1.78
C ASP A 16 7.14 -5.74 2.24
N ILE A 17 6.22 -5.58 1.29
CA ILE A 17 4.85 -5.12 1.56
C ILE A 17 4.11 -6.04 2.54
N HIS A 18 4.34 -7.35 2.49
CA HIS A 18 3.68 -8.29 3.40
C HIS A 18 4.14 -8.11 4.84
N ALA A 19 5.42 -7.90 5.06
CA ALA A 19 5.96 -7.60 6.39
C ALA A 19 5.39 -6.28 6.95
N VAL A 20 5.27 -5.27 6.12
CA VAL A 20 4.70 -3.96 6.50
C VAL A 20 3.21 -4.08 6.81
N LEU A 21 2.45 -4.75 5.95
CA LEU A 21 1.01 -4.97 6.15
C LEU A 21 0.73 -5.78 7.42
N LYS A 22 1.58 -6.74 7.75
CA LYS A 22 1.44 -7.51 8.99
C LYS A 22 1.45 -6.61 10.23
N VAL A 23 2.31 -5.61 10.29
CA VAL A 23 2.34 -4.63 11.40
C VAL A 23 0.99 -3.90 11.51
N TRP A 24 0.47 -3.43 10.39
CA TRP A 24 -0.83 -2.77 10.32
C TRP A 24 -1.98 -3.68 10.75
N GLU A 25 -2.00 -4.90 10.26
CA GLU A 25 -3.04 -5.90 10.57
C GLU A 25 -3.00 -6.33 12.04
N ASP A 26 -1.81 -6.55 12.60
CA ASP A 26 -1.64 -6.94 14.00
C ASP A 26 -2.16 -5.83 14.94
N PHE A 27 -1.91 -4.57 14.62
CA PHE A 27 -2.49 -3.45 15.36
C PHE A 27 -4.03 -3.46 15.32
N ASN A 28 -4.61 -3.54 14.13
CA ASN A 28 -6.07 -3.52 13.97
C ASN A 28 -6.73 -4.74 14.62
N ARG A 29 -6.11 -5.91 14.54
CA ARG A 29 -6.59 -7.12 15.23
C ARG A 29 -6.56 -6.93 16.74
N GLY A 30 -5.49 -6.36 17.28
CA GLY A 30 -5.38 -6.05 18.70
C GLY A 30 -6.46 -5.07 19.17
N GLU A 31 -6.73 -4.01 18.41
CA GLU A 31 -7.79 -3.05 18.71
C GLU A 31 -9.18 -3.71 18.71
N THR A 32 -9.48 -4.53 17.68
CA THR A 32 -10.75 -5.27 17.61
C THR A 32 -10.96 -6.15 18.86
N TRP A 33 -9.94 -6.88 19.30
CA TRP A 33 -10.04 -7.72 20.48
C TRP A 33 -10.17 -6.90 21.79
N ARG A 34 -9.55 -5.73 21.88
CA ARG A 34 -9.72 -4.82 23.02
C ARG A 34 -11.14 -4.27 23.10
N GLU A 35 -11.76 -3.92 21.97
CA GLU A 35 -13.16 -3.48 21.90
C GLU A 35 -14.11 -4.62 22.32
N VAL A 36 -13.89 -5.82 21.81
CA VAL A 36 -14.67 -7.02 22.20
C VAL A 36 -14.51 -7.30 23.68
N SER A 37 -13.30 -7.20 24.22
CA SER A 37 -13.05 -7.36 25.66
C SER A 37 -13.75 -6.34 26.51
N ALA A 38 -13.87 -5.09 26.07
CA ALA A 38 -14.53 -4.03 26.81
C ALA A 38 -16.04 -4.15 26.87
N SER A 39 -16.68 -4.77 25.86
CA SER A 39 -18.14 -4.82 25.69
C SER A 39 -18.78 -6.18 25.95
N GLY A 40 -17.97 -7.25 26.07
CA GLY A 40 -18.45 -8.62 26.13
C GLY A 40 -18.79 -9.12 27.55
N SER A 41 -19.44 -10.30 27.61
CA SER A 41 -19.61 -11.08 28.85
C SER A 41 -18.26 -11.57 29.38
N ASP A 42 -18.26 -12.11 30.63
CA ASP A 42 -17.02 -12.62 31.24
C ASP A 42 -16.35 -13.73 30.38
N GLN A 43 -17.14 -14.56 29.74
CA GLN A 43 -16.62 -15.61 28.84
C GLN A 43 -15.98 -15.00 27.58
N VAL A 44 -16.60 -13.98 27.00
CA VAL A 44 -16.07 -13.23 25.82
C VAL A 44 -14.78 -12.50 26.20
N ARG A 45 -14.75 -11.87 27.40
CA ARG A 45 -13.53 -11.22 27.90
C ARG A 45 -12.38 -12.18 28.11
N ALA A 46 -12.64 -13.38 28.65
CA ALA A 46 -11.63 -14.42 28.84
C ALA A 46 -11.06 -14.90 27.49
N SER A 47 -11.93 -15.10 26.50
CA SER A 47 -11.51 -15.47 25.14
C SER A 47 -10.70 -14.37 24.47
N ALA A 48 -11.13 -13.12 24.58
CA ALA A 48 -10.41 -11.97 24.03
C ALA A 48 -9.02 -11.80 24.67
N ALA A 49 -8.91 -12.01 25.99
CA ALA A 49 -7.63 -11.96 26.69
C ALA A 49 -6.65 -13.03 26.17
N HIS A 50 -7.13 -14.22 25.84
CA HIS A 50 -6.32 -15.27 25.24
C HIS A 50 -5.76 -14.84 23.86
N PHE A 51 -6.59 -14.31 22.98
CA PHE A 51 -6.15 -13.80 21.67
C PHE A 51 -5.20 -12.61 21.78
N LEU A 52 -5.47 -11.68 22.70
CA LEU A 52 -4.58 -10.53 22.95
C LEU A 52 -3.20 -10.94 23.45
N ALA A 53 -3.09 -12.03 24.19
CA ALA A 53 -1.81 -12.55 24.65
C ALA A 53 -0.94 -13.11 23.52
N GLU A 54 -1.54 -13.52 22.40
CA GLU A 54 -0.85 -14.06 21.22
C GLU A 54 -0.53 -13.02 20.16
N VAL A 55 -1.15 -11.85 20.22
CA VAL A 55 -0.94 -10.76 19.25
C VAL A 55 0.21 -9.87 19.72
N SER A 56 1.13 -9.55 18.81
CA SER A 56 2.19 -8.57 19.06
C SER A 56 1.60 -7.21 19.43
N GLU A 57 2.13 -6.59 20.46
CA GLU A 57 1.71 -5.27 20.89
C GLU A 57 2.34 -4.19 19.98
N ILE A 58 1.54 -3.63 19.10
CA ILE A 58 1.94 -2.58 18.16
C ILE A 58 1.39 -1.25 18.66
N ALA A 59 2.25 -0.23 18.78
CA ALA A 59 1.81 1.11 19.09
C ALA A 59 1.11 1.77 17.90
N ALA A 60 0.14 2.64 18.16
CA ALA A 60 -0.62 3.33 17.11
C ALA A 60 0.27 4.12 16.13
N LEU A 61 1.35 4.75 16.62
CA LEU A 61 2.30 5.44 15.75
C LEU A 61 3.10 4.49 14.87
N GLU A 62 3.43 3.31 15.34
CA GLU A 62 4.06 2.25 14.54
C GLU A 62 3.11 1.76 13.44
N ALA A 63 1.83 1.58 13.78
CA ALA A 63 0.80 1.23 12.80
C ALA A 63 0.62 2.33 11.73
N LEU A 64 0.64 3.59 12.12
CA LEU A 64 0.60 4.71 11.16
C LEU A 64 1.84 4.75 10.24
N ARG A 65 3.02 4.49 10.78
CA ARG A 65 4.25 4.36 9.98
C ARG A 65 4.14 3.21 8.99
N ALA A 66 3.60 2.06 9.43
CA ALA A 66 3.37 0.91 8.56
C ALA A 66 2.34 1.23 7.46
N ASN A 67 1.25 1.91 7.78
CA ASN A 67 0.28 2.39 6.80
C ASN A 67 0.92 3.29 5.73
N ALA A 68 1.66 4.30 6.16
CA ALA A 68 2.35 5.21 5.25
C ALA A 68 3.35 4.47 4.36
N LYS A 69 4.12 3.54 4.92
CA LYS A 69 5.08 2.72 4.17
C LYS A 69 4.39 1.78 3.18
N ALA A 70 3.28 1.17 3.54
CA ALA A 70 2.49 0.34 2.63
C ALA A 70 1.98 1.15 1.43
N VAL A 71 1.43 2.34 1.66
CA VAL A 71 1.00 3.24 0.59
C VAL A 71 2.15 3.62 -0.33
N GLU A 72 3.33 3.95 0.23
CA GLU A 72 4.53 4.24 -0.54
C GLU A 72 4.92 3.06 -1.44
N LEU A 73 5.02 1.85 -0.89
CA LEU A 73 5.41 0.64 -1.62
C LEU A 73 4.41 0.28 -2.72
N LEU A 74 3.11 0.37 -2.44
CA LEU A 74 2.06 0.12 -3.43
C LEU A 74 2.06 1.17 -4.54
N THR A 75 2.28 2.44 -4.20
CA THR A 75 2.29 3.54 -5.17
C THR A 75 3.55 3.52 -6.03
N ALA A 76 4.68 3.09 -5.51
CA ALA A 76 5.96 3.06 -6.22
C ALA A 76 5.90 2.24 -7.52
N ARG A 77 5.12 1.17 -7.56
CA ARG A 77 4.98 0.31 -8.74
C ARG A 77 3.73 0.59 -9.58
N ARG A 78 2.88 1.50 -9.17
CA ARG A 78 1.62 1.79 -9.86
C ARG A 78 1.83 2.18 -11.33
N TRP A 79 2.84 2.99 -11.62
CA TRP A 79 3.16 3.40 -13.00
C TRP A 79 3.46 2.20 -13.91
N TYR A 80 4.17 1.20 -13.39
CA TYR A 80 4.50 -0.01 -14.15
C TYR A 80 3.24 -0.82 -14.48
N VAL A 81 2.32 -0.94 -13.54
CA VAL A 81 1.03 -1.62 -13.77
C VAL A 81 0.18 -0.85 -14.78
N ILE A 82 0.16 0.48 -14.70
CA ILE A 82 -0.50 1.33 -15.71
C ILE A 82 0.11 1.10 -17.09
N LYS A 83 1.43 1.08 -17.20
CA LYS A 83 2.14 0.77 -18.45
C LYS A 83 1.66 -0.57 -19.02
N SER A 84 1.67 -1.63 -18.21
CA SER A 84 1.23 -2.97 -18.61
C SER A 84 -0.24 -2.98 -19.05
N ALA A 85 -1.12 -2.25 -18.36
CA ALA A 85 -2.51 -2.13 -18.75
C ALA A 85 -2.67 -1.42 -20.10
N ARG A 86 -1.93 -0.35 -20.35
CA ARG A 86 -1.92 0.36 -21.64
C ARG A 86 -1.42 -0.54 -22.77
N GLU A 87 -0.33 -1.26 -22.56
CA GLU A 87 0.21 -2.22 -23.52
C GLU A 87 -0.79 -3.34 -23.85
N ALA A 88 -1.63 -3.71 -22.87
CA ALA A 88 -2.73 -4.67 -23.06
C ALA A 88 -3.98 -4.07 -23.70
N GLY A 89 -3.98 -2.77 -24.04
CA GLY A 89 -5.06 -2.08 -24.74
C GLY A 89 -6.07 -1.36 -23.85
N ALA A 90 -5.82 -1.25 -22.52
CA ALA A 90 -6.70 -0.50 -21.65
C ALA A 90 -6.67 1.02 -21.97
N THR A 91 -7.83 1.64 -21.94
CA THR A 91 -7.95 3.08 -22.13
C THR A 91 -7.59 3.85 -20.85
N TRP A 92 -7.26 5.14 -20.96
CA TRP A 92 -7.05 6.00 -19.80
C TRP A 92 -8.31 6.14 -18.93
N ALA A 93 -9.49 6.09 -19.56
CA ALA A 93 -10.75 6.08 -18.83
C ALA A 93 -10.89 4.81 -17.96
N GLN A 94 -10.59 3.64 -18.53
CA GLN A 94 -10.61 2.37 -17.79
C GLN A 94 -9.60 2.34 -16.64
N ILE A 95 -8.41 2.90 -16.86
CA ILE A 95 -7.38 3.02 -15.81
C ILE A 95 -7.85 3.98 -14.71
N GLY A 96 -8.44 5.12 -15.08
CA GLY A 96 -9.02 6.06 -14.11
C GLY A 96 -10.11 5.40 -13.27
N ASP A 97 -11.04 4.68 -13.91
CA ASP A 97 -12.09 3.93 -13.20
C ASP A 97 -11.50 2.88 -12.24
N ALA A 98 -10.50 2.13 -12.67
CA ALA A 98 -9.83 1.13 -11.83
C ALA A 98 -9.14 1.76 -10.60
N LEU A 99 -8.62 2.98 -10.72
CA LEU A 99 -7.96 3.71 -9.65
C LEU A 99 -8.93 4.59 -8.82
N GLY A 100 -10.19 4.70 -9.22
CA GLY A 100 -11.17 5.58 -8.58
C GLY A 100 -10.87 7.07 -8.79
N ILE A 101 -10.23 7.44 -9.91
CA ILE A 101 -9.85 8.81 -10.28
C ILE A 101 -10.32 9.13 -11.70
N THR A 102 -10.21 10.38 -12.10
CA THR A 102 -10.56 10.78 -13.48
C THR A 102 -9.52 10.27 -14.49
N LYS A 103 -9.95 10.14 -15.75
CA LYS A 103 -9.07 9.86 -16.90
C LYS A 103 -7.84 10.78 -16.91
N GLN A 104 -8.08 12.07 -16.75
CA GLN A 104 -7.01 13.09 -16.76
C GLN A 104 -6.06 12.92 -15.57
N ALA A 105 -6.58 12.65 -14.38
CA ALA A 105 -5.76 12.43 -13.19
C ALA A 105 -4.88 11.17 -13.33
N ALA A 106 -5.39 10.10 -13.94
CA ALA A 106 -4.61 8.89 -14.23
C ALA A 106 -3.47 9.17 -15.21
N HIS A 107 -3.76 9.87 -16.29
CA HIS A 107 -2.78 10.28 -17.30
C HIS A 107 -1.70 11.19 -16.68
N ASP A 108 -2.09 12.19 -15.91
CA ASP A 108 -1.17 13.15 -15.27
C ASP A 108 -0.27 12.47 -14.23
N PHE A 109 -0.83 11.55 -13.47
CA PHE A 109 -0.04 10.74 -12.52
C PHE A 109 1.07 9.98 -13.26
N TYR A 110 0.72 9.29 -14.33
CA TYR A 110 1.68 8.52 -15.11
C TYR A 110 2.73 9.41 -15.77
N SER A 111 2.31 10.52 -16.40
CA SER A 111 3.21 11.49 -17.04
C SER A 111 4.26 12.01 -16.07
N ARG A 112 3.85 12.48 -14.90
CA ARG A 112 4.76 12.98 -13.87
C ARG A 112 5.75 11.90 -13.41
N LYS A 113 5.30 10.68 -13.27
CA LYS A 113 6.18 9.59 -12.87
C LYS A 113 7.23 9.27 -13.93
N ILE A 114 6.85 9.28 -15.20
CA ILE A 114 7.80 9.08 -16.30
C ILE A 114 8.84 10.22 -16.36
N GLU A 115 8.41 11.47 -16.19
CA GLU A 115 9.34 12.62 -16.10
C GLU A 115 10.35 12.48 -14.96
N GLU A 116 9.92 12.00 -13.79
CA GLU A 116 10.83 11.70 -12.66
C GLU A 116 11.85 10.61 -12.99
N LEU A 117 11.43 9.56 -13.70
CA LEU A 117 12.31 8.45 -14.08
C LEU A 117 13.28 8.80 -15.20
N GLU A 118 12.93 9.74 -16.08
CA GLU A 118 13.79 10.20 -17.16
C GLU A 118 15.00 11.00 -16.70
N LYS A 119 14.87 11.73 -15.60
CA LYS A 119 15.95 12.63 -15.12
C LYS A 119 17.28 11.92 -14.93
N PRO A 120 17.35 10.73 -14.27
CA PRO A 120 18.62 10.01 -14.12
C PRO A 120 19.04 9.25 -15.39
N ASN A 121 18.10 8.75 -16.20
CA ASN A 121 18.41 7.95 -17.40
C ASN A 121 17.31 8.03 -18.46
N PRO A 122 17.39 8.98 -19.42
CA PRO A 122 16.37 9.16 -20.45
C PRO A 122 16.17 7.95 -21.37
N HIS A 123 17.16 7.08 -21.51
CA HIS A 123 17.06 5.93 -22.41
C HIS A 123 16.21 4.78 -21.89
N ASP A 124 16.08 4.64 -20.58
CA ASP A 124 15.35 3.52 -19.96
C ASP A 124 13.82 3.70 -19.95
N VAL A 125 13.32 4.87 -20.34
CA VAL A 125 11.87 5.21 -20.26
C VAL A 125 11.19 5.31 -21.62
N ALA A 126 11.87 5.02 -22.72
CA ALA A 126 11.30 5.15 -24.07
C ALA A 126 10.01 4.34 -24.25
N ALA A 127 9.99 3.06 -23.82
CA ALA A 127 8.81 2.21 -23.86
C ALA A 127 7.70 2.70 -22.92
N ALA A 128 8.06 3.23 -21.74
CA ALA A 128 7.10 3.79 -20.79
C ALA A 128 6.47 5.09 -21.31
N ARG A 129 7.24 5.92 -22.01
CA ARG A 129 6.73 7.15 -22.65
C ARG A 129 5.82 6.85 -23.83
N ALA A 130 6.10 5.79 -24.59
CA ALA A 130 5.32 5.41 -25.77
C ALA A 130 3.83 5.18 -25.45
N VAL A 131 3.49 4.69 -24.27
CA VAL A 131 2.08 4.45 -23.88
C VAL A 131 1.30 5.75 -23.61
N LEU A 132 1.97 6.91 -23.48
CA LEU A 132 1.33 8.22 -23.40
C LEU A 132 0.87 8.69 -24.78
N GLU A 133 1.59 8.32 -25.83
CA GLU A 133 1.38 8.80 -27.20
C GLU A 133 0.28 8.07 -27.95
N ASP A 134 -0.17 6.92 -27.48
CA ASP A 134 -1.32 6.18 -28.02
C ASP A 134 -2.64 6.92 -27.72
N ALA A 135 -2.68 8.17 -28.12
CA ALA A 135 -3.76 9.11 -27.84
C ALA A 135 -4.94 9.03 -28.82
N LYS A 136 -5.13 7.91 -29.53
CA LYS A 136 -6.34 7.70 -30.35
C LYS A 136 -7.46 7.05 -29.54
N GLU A 137 -7.72 7.60 -28.38
CA GLU A 137 -8.94 7.35 -27.63
C GLU A 137 -9.97 8.40 -28.06
N ASN A 138 -10.80 8.06 -29.04
CA ASN A 138 -12.02 8.79 -29.33
C ASN A 138 -13.14 8.30 -28.39
#